data_fb17181ddf7e60478e424762bdc4d716
#
_entry.id   fb17181ddf7e60478e424762bdc4d716
#
_cell.length_a   1.000
_cell.length_b   1.000
_cell.length_c   1.000
_cell.angle_alpha   90.00
_cell.angle_beta   90.00
_cell.angle_gamma   90.00
#
_symmetry.space_group_name_H-M   'P 1'
#
loop_
_entity.id
_entity.type
_entity.pdbx_description
1 polymer ?
#
loop_
_entity_poly.entity_id
_entity_poly.type
_entity_poly.pdbx_seq_one_letter_code
_entity_poly.pdbx_strand_id
1 'polypeptide(L)'
;MRPGYEIKVFYSREDKGWIAVIPELPGCSAFGKSPEKALNELETAKDLWVEAARREKRRIPEPLAGKELTGKFLLRLPKDLHRKLAYEAREQGVSLNQWMLYIIAQYAKLGSRMARHVA
;
A
#
# COMPACT_ATOMS: atom_id res chain seq x y z
N MET A 1 17.02 3.20 14.72
CA MET A 1 17.04 2.63 13.36
C MET A 1 15.80 3.05 12.61
N ARG A 2 15.97 3.65 11.44
CA ARG A 2 14.83 4.01 10.61
C ARG A 2 14.20 2.76 10.03
N PRO A 3 12.88 2.58 10.17
CA PRO A 3 12.23 1.48 9.48
C PRO A 3 12.38 1.67 7.96
N GLY A 4 12.68 0.59 7.28
CA GLY A 4 12.79 0.60 5.83
C GLY A 4 11.47 0.27 5.16
N TYR A 5 11.51 0.08 3.86
CA TYR A 5 10.34 -0.36 3.12
C TYR A 5 9.95 -1.78 3.51
N GLU A 6 8.66 -2.07 3.41
CA GLU A 6 8.18 -3.44 3.55
C GLU A 6 8.76 -4.28 2.42
N ILE A 7 9.20 -5.49 2.75
CA ILE A 7 9.78 -6.41 1.79
C ILE A 7 8.97 -7.70 1.81
N LYS A 8 8.64 -8.21 0.63
CA LYS A 8 8.01 -9.52 0.47
C LYS A 8 9.02 -10.47 -0.15
N VAL A 9 9.18 -11.63 0.46
CA VAL A 9 10.09 -12.68 -0.02
C VAL A 9 9.28 -13.93 -0.25
N PHE A 10 9.40 -14.52 -1.43
CA PHE A 10 8.66 -15.74 -1.75
C PHE A 10 9.44 -16.61 -2.73
N TYR A 11 9.12 -17.89 -2.74
CA TYR A 11 9.73 -18.85 -3.65
C TYR A 11 8.99 -18.83 -5.00
N SER A 12 9.74 -18.78 -6.09
CA SER A 12 9.19 -18.83 -7.44
C SER A 12 9.51 -20.18 -8.07
N ARG A 13 8.48 -20.95 -8.38
CA ARG A 13 8.65 -22.24 -9.05
C ARG A 13 9.17 -22.08 -10.48
N GLU A 14 8.71 -21.04 -11.16
CA GLU A 14 9.14 -20.76 -12.53
C GLU A 14 10.63 -20.43 -12.60
N ASP A 15 11.09 -19.60 -11.67
CA ASP A 15 12.47 -19.13 -11.66
C ASP A 15 13.40 -20.05 -10.87
N LYS A 16 12.82 -21.02 -10.17
CA LYS A 16 13.56 -21.99 -9.34
C LYS A 16 14.45 -21.32 -8.29
N GLY A 17 13.89 -20.35 -7.62
CA GLY A 17 14.60 -19.63 -6.58
C GLY A 17 13.69 -18.65 -5.86
N TRP A 18 14.30 -17.73 -5.11
CA TRP A 18 13.60 -16.79 -4.27
C TRP A 18 13.56 -15.42 -4.90
N ILE A 19 12.41 -14.76 -4.74
CA ILE A 19 12.23 -13.40 -5.21
C ILE A 19 11.95 -12.52 -4.00
N ALA A 20 12.62 -11.36 -3.95
CA ALA A 20 12.39 -10.35 -2.94
C ALA A 20 11.92 -9.09 -3.66
N VAL A 21 10.83 -8.48 -3.18
CA VAL A 21 10.26 -7.27 -3.79
C VAL A 21 10.01 -6.21 -2.74
N ILE A 22 10.08 -4.96 -3.16
CA ILE A 22 9.63 -3.81 -2.37
C ILE A 22 8.36 -3.28 -3.05
N PRO A 23 7.16 -3.63 -2.53
CA PRO A 23 5.92 -3.21 -3.18
C PRO A 23 5.76 -1.71 -3.34
N GLU A 24 6.29 -0.93 -2.39
CA GLU A 24 6.18 0.54 -2.43
C GLU A 24 7.03 1.18 -3.53
N LEU A 25 8.01 0.44 -4.08
CA LEU A 25 8.84 0.89 -5.18
C LEU A 25 8.52 0.03 -6.41
N PRO A 26 7.61 0.48 -7.29
CA PRO A 26 7.16 -0.35 -8.42
C PRO A 26 8.31 -0.85 -9.29
N GLY A 27 8.35 -2.15 -9.51
CA GLY A 27 9.39 -2.78 -10.32
C GLY A 27 10.68 -3.08 -9.57
N CYS A 28 10.76 -2.76 -8.29
CA CYS A 28 11.96 -3.05 -7.50
C CYS A 28 11.90 -4.47 -6.97
N SER A 29 12.64 -5.38 -7.59
CA SER A 29 12.69 -6.78 -7.22
C SER A 29 14.08 -7.35 -7.49
N ALA A 30 14.35 -8.50 -6.86
CA ALA A 30 15.61 -9.20 -7.03
C ALA A 30 15.40 -10.70 -6.85
N PHE A 31 16.31 -11.47 -7.40
CA PHE A 31 16.30 -12.93 -7.37
C PHE A 31 17.51 -13.45 -6.62
N GLY A 32 17.35 -14.58 -5.95
CA GLY A 32 18.46 -15.28 -5.32
C GLY A 32 18.16 -16.77 -5.13
N LYS A 33 19.20 -17.57 -5.03
CA LYS A 33 19.05 -19.01 -4.79
C LYS A 33 18.62 -19.33 -3.35
N SER A 34 18.70 -18.35 -2.46
CA SER A 34 18.23 -18.44 -1.08
C SER A 34 17.54 -17.14 -0.71
N PRO A 35 16.69 -17.13 0.34
CA PRO A 35 16.10 -15.86 0.79
C PRO A 35 17.13 -14.80 1.11
N GLU A 36 18.23 -15.18 1.76
CA GLU A 36 19.30 -14.25 2.12
C GLU A 36 19.95 -13.62 0.90
N LYS A 37 20.20 -14.42 -0.15
CA LYS A 37 20.78 -13.93 -1.39
C LYS A 37 19.83 -12.99 -2.12
N ALA A 38 18.53 -13.32 -2.14
CA ALA A 38 17.54 -12.46 -2.73
C ALA A 38 17.47 -11.09 -2.01
N LEU A 39 17.54 -11.10 -0.67
CA LEU A 39 17.54 -9.87 0.11
C LEU A 39 18.80 -9.02 -0.14
N ASN A 40 19.96 -9.65 -0.26
CA ASN A 40 21.22 -8.96 -0.55
C ASN A 40 21.15 -8.29 -1.92
N GLU A 41 20.66 -9.01 -2.93
CA GLU A 41 20.48 -8.46 -4.27
C GLU A 41 19.45 -7.35 -4.30
N LEU A 42 18.42 -7.43 -3.45
CA LEU A 42 17.39 -6.41 -3.35
C LEU A 42 17.97 -5.06 -2.89
N GLU A 43 18.94 -5.07 -2.00
CA GLU A 43 19.59 -3.82 -1.57
C GLU A 43 20.19 -3.09 -2.76
N THR A 44 20.89 -3.82 -3.65
CA THR A 44 21.46 -3.24 -4.86
C THR A 44 20.34 -2.73 -5.79
N ALA A 45 19.29 -3.53 -5.96
CA ALA A 45 18.15 -3.14 -6.81
C ALA A 45 17.47 -1.88 -6.28
N LYS A 46 17.33 -1.76 -4.97
CA LYS A 46 16.76 -0.58 -4.34
C LYS A 46 17.60 0.66 -4.59
N ASP A 47 18.91 0.55 -4.41
CA ASP A 47 19.83 1.67 -4.63
C ASP A 47 19.77 2.15 -6.09
N LEU A 48 19.73 1.22 -7.03
CA LEU A 48 19.61 1.55 -8.45
C LEU A 48 18.27 2.19 -8.77
N TRP A 49 17.19 1.68 -8.15
CA TRP A 49 15.85 2.24 -8.33
C TRP A 49 15.77 3.69 -7.85
N VAL A 50 16.31 3.95 -6.66
CA VAL A 50 16.33 5.29 -6.07
C VAL A 50 17.16 6.25 -6.93
N GLU A 51 18.33 5.79 -7.38
CA GLU A 51 19.20 6.59 -8.23
C GLU A 51 18.51 6.95 -9.55
N ALA A 52 17.85 5.97 -10.18
CA ALA A 52 17.11 6.21 -11.41
C ALA A 52 15.96 7.19 -11.21
N ALA A 53 15.24 7.05 -10.09
CA ALA A 53 14.13 7.95 -9.76
C ALA A 53 14.63 9.39 -9.58
N ARG A 54 15.76 9.57 -8.94
CA ARG A 54 16.36 10.91 -8.76
C ARG A 54 16.75 11.52 -10.09
N ARG A 55 17.38 10.75 -10.98
CA ARG A 55 17.77 11.23 -12.32
C ARG A 55 16.56 11.65 -13.15
N GLU A 56 15.47 10.88 -13.05
CA GLU A 56 14.23 11.14 -13.79
C GLU A 56 13.32 12.13 -13.09
N LYS A 57 13.73 12.63 -11.92
CA LYS A 57 12.94 13.54 -11.08
C LYS A 57 11.58 12.94 -10.72
N ARG A 58 11.53 11.62 -10.58
CA ARG A 58 10.33 10.92 -10.10
C ARG A 58 10.26 10.98 -8.58
N ARG A 59 9.06 10.96 -8.07
CA ARG A 59 8.85 10.92 -6.61
C ARG A 59 9.34 9.59 -6.05
N ILE A 60 10.09 9.67 -4.94
CA ILE A 60 10.53 8.49 -4.19
C ILE A 60 9.59 8.36 -3.00
N PRO A 61 8.75 7.28 -2.93
CA PRO A 61 7.85 7.10 -1.80
C PRO A 61 8.60 6.92 -0.49
N GLU A 62 8.09 7.51 0.59
CA GLU A 62 8.61 7.25 1.91
C GLU A 62 8.10 5.92 2.43
N PRO A 63 8.92 5.16 3.19
CA PRO A 63 8.45 3.91 3.78
C PRO A 63 7.26 4.11 4.70
N LEU A 64 6.24 3.27 4.55
CA LEU A 64 5.08 3.29 5.44
C LEU A 64 5.32 2.49 6.72
N ALA A 65 6.23 1.51 6.68
CA ALA A 65 6.53 0.70 7.84
C ALA A 65 7.05 1.56 8.99
N GLY A 66 6.47 1.41 10.16
CA GLY A 66 6.83 2.18 11.34
C GLY A 66 6.29 3.61 11.38
N LYS A 67 5.57 4.04 10.36
CA LYS A 67 4.95 5.36 10.34
C LYS A 67 3.65 5.31 11.14
N GLU A 68 3.50 6.26 12.07
CA GLU A 68 2.24 6.39 12.80
C GLU A 68 1.18 7.00 11.91
N LEU A 69 0.12 6.24 11.67
CA LEU A 69 -1.04 6.72 10.93
C LEU A 69 -2.14 7.00 11.94
N THR A 70 -2.72 8.20 11.86
CA THR A 70 -3.71 8.65 12.84
C THR A 70 -5.13 8.16 12.56
N GLY A 71 -5.37 7.60 11.38
CA GLY A 71 -6.71 7.27 10.94
C GLY A 71 -7.47 8.46 10.38
N LYS A 72 -6.82 9.62 10.28
CA LYS A 72 -7.44 10.83 9.74
C LYS A 72 -6.77 11.24 8.45
N PHE A 73 -7.56 11.56 7.44
CA PHE A 73 -7.05 12.15 6.20
C PHE A 73 -8.16 12.96 5.53
N LEU A 74 -7.74 13.91 4.72
CA LEU A 74 -8.67 14.75 3.98
C LEU A 74 -8.83 14.19 2.57
N LEU A 75 -10.08 13.95 2.17
CA LEU A 75 -10.39 13.49 0.83
C LEU A 75 -11.23 14.55 0.12
N ARG A 76 -10.78 14.96 -1.07
CA ARG A 76 -11.53 15.89 -1.90
C ARG A 76 -12.24 15.10 -3.01
N LEU A 77 -13.54 15.30 -3.12
CA LEU A 77 -14.36 14.59 -4.09
C LEU A 77 -14.97 15.58 -5.09
N PRO A 78 -15.25 15.14 -6.32
CA PRO A 78 -16.09 15.92 -7.22
C PRO A 78 -17.43 16.17 -6.55
N LYS A 79 -18.02 17.33 -6.79
CA LYS A 79 -19.27 17.75 -6.13
C LYS A 79 -20.41 16.76 -6.33
N ASP A 80 -20.53 16.22 -7.53
CA ASP A 80 -21.60 15.27 -7.85
C ASP A 80 -21.45 13.96 -7.07
N LEU A 81 -20.22 13.48 -6.92
CA LEU A 81 -19.95 12.28 -6.14
C LEU A 81 -20.21 12.52 -4.64
N HIS A 82 -19.79 13.67 -4.14
CA HIS A 82 -20.06 14.06 -2.76
C HIS A 82 -21.57 14.06 -2.48
N ARG A 83 -22.35 14.66 -3.39
CA ARG A 83 -23.80 14.72 -3.26
C ARG A 83 -24.43 13.34 -3.26
N LYS A 84 -24.03 12.49 -4.19
CA LYS A 84 -24.52 11.14 -4.30
C LYS A 84 -24.28 10.35 -3.00
N LEU A 85 -23.08 10.42 -2.48
CA LEU A 85 -22.72 9.71 -1.25
C LEU A 85 -23.48 10.25 -0.04
N ALA A 86 -23.70 11.56 0.01
CA ALA A 86 -24.46 12.18 1.09
C ALA A 86 -25.92 11.70 1.08
N TYR A 87 -26.55 11.59 -0.08
CA TYR A 87 -27.90 11.04 -0.20
C TYR A 87 -27.96 9.57 0.19
N GLU A 88 -26.98 8.78 -0.25
CA GLU A 88 -26.94 7.37 0.11
C GLU A 88 -26.79 7.18 1.62
N ALA A 89 -25.92 7.97 2.26
CA ALA A 89 -25.74 7.91 3.71
C ALA A 89 -27.05 8.22 4.44
N ARG A 90 -27.76 9.24 3.97
CA ARG A 90 -29.06 9.61 4.56
C ARG A 90 -30.09 8.50 4.39
N GLU A 91 -30.15 7.86 3.24
CA GLU A 91 -31.05 6.72 3.00
C GLU A 91 -30.72 5.56 3.91
N GLN A 92 -29.45 5.36 4.22
CA GLN A 92 -29.01 4.28 5.11
C GLN A 92 -29.14 4.68 6.59
N GLY A 93 -29.48 5.91 6.89
CA GLY A 93 -29.62 6.37 8.26
C GLY A 93 -28.28 6.50 9.01
N VAL A 94 -27.20 6.71 8.30
CA VAL A 94 -25.85 6.85 8.88
C VAL A 94 -25.23 8.16 8.47
N SER A 95 -24.15 8.55 9.16
CA SER A 95 -23.39 9.74 8.77
C SER A 95 -22.62 9.49 7.46
N LEU A 96 -22.25 10.57 6.78
CA LEU A 96 -21.42 10.45 5.57
C LEU A 96 -20.10 9.76 5.88
N ASN A 97 -19.46 10.09 7.01
CA ASN A 97 -18.24 9.43 7.43
C ASN A 97 -18.42 7.92 7.61
N GLN A 98 -19.49 7.51 8.26
CA GLN A 98 -19.79 6.10 8.47
C GLN A 98 -20.04 5.37 7.16
N TRP A 99 -20.78 6.00 6.25
CA TRP A 99 -21.06 5.44 4.94
C TRP A 99 -19.77 5.29 4.12
N MET A 100 -18.94 6.34 4.12
CA MET A 100 -17.66 6.30 3.43
C MET A 100 -16.74 5.23 3.99
N LEU A 101 -16.68 5.11 5.31
CA LEU A 101 -15.86 4.08 5.94
C LEU A 101 -16.33 2.68 5.54
N TYR A 102 -17.63 2.46 5.50
CA TYR A 102 -18.20 1.19 5.06
C TYR A 102 -17.78 0.85 3.63
N ILE A 103 -17.92 1.80 2.72
CA ILE A 103 -17.57 1.60 1.31
C ILE A 103 -16.07 1.31 1.16
N ILE A 104 -15.23 2.11 1.82
CA ILE A 104 -13.78 1.94 1.74
C ILE A 104 -13.36 0.58 2.29
N ALA A 105 -13.93 0.16 3.42
CA ALA A 105 -13.63 -1.14 4.01
C ALA A 105 -13.97 -2.30 3.07
N GLN A 106 -15.06 -2.19 2.32
CA GLN A 106 -15.48 -3.21 1.35
C GLN A 106 -14.45 -3.34 0.22
N TYR A 107 -13.99 -2.23 -0.32
CA TYR A 107 -13.07 -2.23 -1.46
C TYR A 107 -11.61 -2.46 -1.07
N ALA A 108 -11.23 -2.10 0.15
CA ALA A 108 -9.88 -2.32 0.61
C ALA A 108 -9.58 -3.78 0.96
N LYS A 109 -10.60 -4.64 0.97
CA LYS A 109 -10.45 -6.08 1.22
C LYS A 109 -9.76 -6.39 2.55
N LEU A 110 -10.02 -5.58 3.58
CA LEU A 110 -9.50 -5.84 4.92
C LEU A 110 -10.29 -6.91 5.67
N GLY A 111 -11.25 -7.53 4.99
CA GLY A 111 -11.96 -8.66 5.49
C GLY A 111 -12.93 -8.36 6.62
N SER A 112 -13.44 -9.42 7.24
CA SER A 112 -14.48 -9.36 8.25
C SER A 112 -14.07 -8.55 9.49
N ARG A 113 -12.78 -8.40 9.75
CA ARG A 113 -12.28 -7.66 10.90
C ARG A 113 -12.66 -6.19 10.86
N MET A 114 -12.46 -5.55 9.71
CA MET A 114 -12.79 -4.14 9.54
C MET A 114 -14.30 -3.93 9.52
N ALA A 115 -15.03 -4.82 8.86
CA ALA A 115 -16.48 -4.75 8.82
C ALA A 115 -17.12 -4.81 10.21
N ARG A 116 -16.54 -5.58 11.14
CA ARG A 116 -17.03 -5.67 12.52
C ARG A 116 -16.86 -4.35 13.29
N HIS A 117 -15.86 -3.56 12.96
CA HIS A 117 -15.63 -2.29 13.63
C HIS A 117 -16.46 -1.14 13.06
N VAL A 118 -17.01 -1.33 11.88
CA VAL A 118 -17.85 -0.33 11.20
C VAL A 118 -19.31 -0.42 11.68
N ALA A 119 -19.74 -1.58 12.04
CA ALA A 119 -21.13 -1.84 12.44
C ALA A 119 -21.49 -1.24 13.81
#